data_3f3de8b88e6b57cb04bfe0b7e125cdc7
#
_entry.id   3f3de8b88e6b57cb04bfe0b7e125cdc7
#
_cell.length_a   1.000
_cell.length_b   1.000
_cell.length_c   1.000
_cell.angle_alpha   90.00
_cell.angle_beta   90.00
_cell.angle_gamma   90.00
#
_symmetry.space_group_name_H-M   'P 1'
#
loop_
_entity.id
_entity.type
_entity.pdbx_description
1 polymer ?
#
loop_
_entity_poly.entity_id
_entity_poly.type
_entity_poly.pdbx_seq_one_letter_code
_entity_poly.pdbx_strand_id
1 'polypeptide(L)'
;MTDYPNNIPAKLEIIKASEITPKEVRWLWYPYIPFGKVTLLQGDPGDGKSKLMLSLAALLSKGAPLPFADEDESGEPMTVIYQTTEDDADDTVVPRFNSAGGDGDRLIFIKEDEKSLTFGDDRIREAVEKYNAKLLILDPMSSYIGDTCSMNNANETRAEFNHLIAVAKDTGCAIVIIAHMNKAKDTSPLYRTNGSIDIAGAARSILAVTRTANKQNPAERYLVQVKSNLAPMGSAILFEVADKGVNFLDELELSAEDAFSASAPRMGRPNDREEAATDFIRSLLSGGRRLASNCEAKLEAAGFKKSTYKKSKKKAGVRSVKDGFLWYWTLPEVEKTIENGQEVTDEDDLPI
;
A
#
# COMPACT_ATOMS: atom_id res chain seq x y z
N MET A 1 -18.07 -21.32 -43.17
CA MET A 1 -18.85 -20.05 -43.16
C MET A 1 -19.08 -19.73 -41.72
N THR A 2 -18.31 -18.80 -41.19
CA THR A 2 -18.40 -18.32 -39.81
C THR A 2 -19.42 -17.19 -39.78
N ASP A 3 -20.61 -17.50 -39.26
CA ASP A 3 -21.64 -16.51 -38.97
C ASP A 3 -21.10 -15.54 -37.90
N TYR A 4 -20.76 -14.34 -38.34
CA TYR A 4 -20.57 -13.22 -37.42
C TYR A 4 -21.96 -12.76 -36.94
N PRO A 5 -22.25 -12.83 -35.63
CA PRO A 5 -23.56 -12.40 -35.16
C PRO A 5 -23.68 -10.89 -35.34
N ASN A 6 -24.71 -10.52 -36.12
CA ASN A 6 -25.35 -9.20 -36.19
C ASN A 6 -24.46 -7.98 -35.97
N ASN A 7 -23.76 -7.57 -37.00
CA ASN A 7 -23.21 -6.22 -37.08
C ASN A 7 -24.37 -5.24 -37.31
N ILE A 8 -25.14 -4.92 -36.27
CA ILE A 8 -26.06 -3.80 -36.28
C ILE A 8 -25.17 -2.57 -36.33
N PRO A 9 -25.14 -1.78 -37.44
CA PRO A 9 -24.30 -0.60 -37.48
C PRO A 9 -24.76 0.33 -36.37
N ALA A 10 -23.83 0.68 -35.44
CA ALA A 10 -24.10 1.66 -34.41
C ALA A 10 -24.51 2.97 -35.13
N LYS A 11 -25.66 3.55 -34.70
CA LYS A 11 -26.08 4.85 -35.21
C LYS A 11 -25.03 5.88 -34.81
N LEU A 12 -24.52 6.63 -35.80
CA LEU A 12 -23.61 7.71 -35.50
C LEU A 12 -24.35 8.84 -34.76
N GLU A 13 -24.00 9.06 -33.51
CA GLU A 13 -24.46 10.17 -32.69
C GLU A 13 -23.28 11.08 -32.36
N ILE A 14 -23.46 12.36 -32.68
CA ILE A 14 -22.42 13.37 -32.48
C ILE A 14 -22.98 14.45 -31.56
N ILE A 15 -22.23 14.78 -30.52
CA ILE A 15 -22.51 15.89 -29.60
C ILE A 15 -21.33 16.86 -29.64
N LYS A 16 -21.58 18.15 -29.70
CA LYS A 16 -20.53 19.16 -29.63
C LYS A 16 -20.15 19.42 -28.18
N ALA A 17 -18.89 19.74 -27.88
CA ALA A 17 -18.44 20.10 -26.56
C ALA A 17 -19.23 21.29 -25.97
N SER A 18 -19.68 22.22 -26.82
CA SER A 18 -20.53 23.36 -26.42
C SER A 18 -21.93 22.98 -25.96
N GLU A 19 -22.38 21.77 -26.24
CA GLU A 19 -23.70 21.22 -25.84
C GLU A 19 -23.60 20.45 -24.52
N ILE A 20 -22.38 20.26 -24.03
CA ILE A 20 -22.11 19.53 -22.77
C ILE A 20 -21.99 20.54 -21.63
N THR A 21 -22.86 20.45 -20.65
CA THR A 21 -22.74 21.22 -19.43
C THR A 21 -21.64 20.60 -18.53
N PRO A 22 -20.54 21.33 -18.25
CA PRO A 22 -19.52 20.85 -17.32
C PRO A 22 -20.11 20.58 -15.94
N LYS A 23 -19.65 19.51 -15.28
CA LYS A 23 -20.03 19.17 -13.92
C LYS A 23 -18.78 19.04 -13.07
N GLU A 24 -18.82 19.60 -11.89
CA GLU A 24 -17.77 19.39 -10.89
C GLU A 24 -17.79 17.95 -10.37
N VAL A 25 -16.60 17.46 -10.02
CA VAL A 25 -16.47 16.16 -9.36
C VAL A 25 -16.94 16.33 -7.91
N ARG A 26 -17.95 15.58 -7.53
CA ARG A 26 -18.40 15.50 -6.14
C ARG A 26 -17.67 14.38 -5.43
N TRP A 27 -17.42 14.56 -4.14
CA TRP A 27 -16.64 13.64 -3.33
C TRP A 27 -17.49 13.12 -2.18
N LEU A 28 -17.37 11.80 -1.93
CA LEU A 28 -17.81 11.20 -0.70
C LEU A 28 -16.80 11.49 0.41
N TRP A 29 -15.52 11.42 0.06
CA TRP A 29 -14.39 11.75 0.93
C TRP A 29 -13.26 12.36 0.08
N TYR A 30 -13.10 13.67 0.15
CA TYR A 30 -12.07 14.38 -0.61
C TYR A 30 -10.70 14.20 0.00
N PRO A 31 -9.64 13.96 -0.79
CA PRO A 31 -9.64 13.68 -2.24
C PRO A 31 -9.59 12.18 -2.57
N TYR A 32 -10.04 11.32 -1.65
CA TYR A 32 -9.82 9.86 -1.68
C TYR A 32 -10.91 9.10 -2.43
N ILE A 33 -12.19 9.38 -2.16
CA ILE A 33 -13.34 8.60 -2.68
C ILE A 33 -14.33 9.54 -3.40
N PRO A 34 -14.32 9.57 -4.74
CA PRO A 34 -15.26 10.37 -5.52
C PRO A 34 -16.62 9.70 -5.65
N PHE A 35 -17.71 10.47 -5.64
CA PHE A 35 -19.02 10.00 -6.04
C PHE A 35 -19.08 9.64 -7.52
N GLY A 36 -19.90 8.63 -7.87
CA GLY A 36 -20.13 8.21 -9.24
C GLY A 36 -18.91 7.59 -9.91
N LYS A 37 -17.97 7.09 -9.14
CA LYS A 37 -16.73 6.46 -9.62
C LYS A 37 -16.39 5.23 -8.80
N VAL A 38 -15.48 4.42 -9.38
CA VAL A 38 -14.91 3.25 -8.71
C VAL A 38 -13.55 3.62 -8.13
N THR A 39 -13.37 3.29 -6.84
CA THR A 39 -12.12 3.39 -6.09
C THR A 39 -11.66 1.97 -5.73
N LEU A 40 -10.38 1.68 -5.89
CA LEU A 40 -9.78 0.46 -5.35
C LEU A 40 -9.14 0.76 -3.99
N LEU A 41 -9.38 -0.14 -3.03
CA LEU A 41 -8.67 -0.16 -1.75
C LEU A 41 -7.86 -1.44 -1.64
N GLN A 42 -6.55 -1.32 -1.72
CA GLN A 42 -5.65 -2.47 -1.73
C GLN A 42 -4.79 -2.55 -0.47
N GLY A 43 -4.22 -3.73 -0.19
CA GLY A 43 -3.31 -3.97 0.93
C GLY A 43 -3.19 -5.45 1.24
N ASP A 44 -2.20 -5.80 2.08
CA ASP A 44 -2.00 -7.19 2.48
C ASP A 44 -3.16 -7.71 3.36
N PRO A 45 -3.41 -9.04 3.41
CA PRO A 45 -4.37 -9.61 4.35
C PRO A 45 -4.06 -9.21 5.80
N GLY A 46 -5.10 -8.86 6.56
CA GLY A 46 -4.96 -8.45 7.96
C GLY A 46 -4.47 -7.02 8.19
N ASP A 47 -4.36 -6.18 7.14
CA ASP A 47 -3.98 -4.77 7.29
C ASP A 47 -5.14 -3.85 7.72
N GLY A 48 -6.34 -4.40 7.92
CA GLY A 48 -7.46 -3.66 8.48
C GLY A 48 -8.34 -2.94 7.45
N LYS A 49 -8.25 -3.28 6.14
CA LYS A 49 -9.06 -2.68 5.06
C LYS A 49 -10.56 -2.74 5.32
N SER A 50 -11.09 -3.93 5.65
CA SER A 50 -12.52 -4.13 5.96
C SER A 50 -12.95 -3.34 7.20
N LYS A 51 -12.12 -3.33 8.28
CA LYS A 51 -12.40 -2.51 9.47
C LYS A 51 -12.40 -1.01 9.15
N LEU A 52 -11.46 -0.54 8.33
CA LEU A 52 -11.42 0.85 7.87
C LEU A 52 -12.71 1.21 7.15
N MET A 53 -13.14 0.39 6.18
CA MET A 53 -14.35 0.68 5.41
C MET A 53 -15.62 0.59 6.25
N LEU A 54 -15.69 -0.35 7.21
CA LEU A 54 -16.83 -0.42 8.15
C LEU A 54 -16.87 0.79 9.09
N SER A 55 -15.72 1.32 9.51
CA SER A 55 -15.67 2.54 10.32
C SER A 55 -16.12 3.78 9.54
N LEU A 56 -15.70 3.92 8.27
CA LEU A 56 -16.19 4.99 7.39
C LEU A 56 -17.70 4.83 7.12
N ALA A 57 -18.17 3.60 6.88
CA ALA A 57 -19.59 3.31 6.71
C ALA A 57 -20.41 3.67 7.96
N ALA A 58 -19.87 3.42 9.16
CA ALA A 58 -20.52 3.78 10.42
C ALA A 58 -20.67 5.31 10.55
N LEU A 59 -19.64 6.09 10.25
CA LEU A 59 -19.72 7.56 10.22
C LEU A 59 -20.77 8.04 9.21
N LEU A 60 -20.74 7.54 7.98
CA LEU A 60 -21.69 7.90 6.93
C LEU A 60 -23.13 7.56 7.31
N SER A 61 -23.35 6.42 7.97
CA SER A 61 -24.69 5.99 8.41
C SER A 61 -25.32 6.96 9.43
N LYS A 62 -24.51 7.72 10.14
CA LYS A 62 -24.92 8.75 11.11
C LYS A 62 -24.89 10.16 10.53
N GLY A 63 -24.43 10.37 9.30
CA GLY A 63 -24.17 11.70 8.76
C GLY A 63 -23.04 12.44 9.48
N ALA A 64 -22.18 11.69 10.18
CA ALA A 64 -21.01 12.25 10.83
C ALA A 64 -19.93 12.64 9.80
N PRO A 65 -19.13 13.68 10.06
CA PRO A 65 -18.04 14.06 9.17
C PRO A 65 -17.03 12.92 9.03
N LEU A 66 -16.50 12.77 7.82
CA LEU A 66 -15.42 11.83 7.58
C LEU A 66 -14.09 12.37 8.15
N PRO A 67 -13.10 11.51 8.37
CA PRO A 67 -11.85 11.93 9.00
C PRO A 67 -11.18 13.08 8.24
N PHE A 68 -10.70 14.06 8.98
CA PHE A 68 -9.98 15.24 8.47
C PHE A 68 -10.78 16.10 7.47
N ALA A 69 -12.10 15.91 7.39
CA ALA A 69 -13.01 16.85 6.75
C ALA A 69 -13.27 18.06 7.66
N ASP A 70 -13.68 19.19 7.08
CA ASP A 70 -14.04 20.35 7.88
C ASP A 70 -15.20 20.02 8.82
N GLU A 71 -15.19 20.53 10.06
CA GLU A 71 -16.20 20.22 11.10
C GLU A 71 -17.62 20.56 10.67
N ASP A 72 -17.80 21.50 9.74
CA ASP A 72 -19.09 21.91 9.18
C ASP A 72 -19.61 20.96 8.08
N GLU A 73 -18.88 19.92 7.70
CA GLU A 73 -19.27 18.93 6.69
C GLU A 73 -20.09 17.76 7.25
N SER A 74 -20.71 17.90 8.44
CA SER A 74 -21.73 16.95 8.89
C SER A 74 -22.89 16.93 7.88
N GLY A 75 -23.15 15.77 7.31
CA GLY A 75 -24.12 15.57 6.23
C GLY A 75 -25.38 14.83 6.69
N GLU A 76 -26.27 14.58 5.75
CA GLU A 76 -27.39 13.68 5.97
C GLU A 76 -26.90 12.23 6.11
N PRO A 77 -27.51 11.44 7.02
CA PRO A 77 -27.23 10.01 7.14
C PRO A 77 -27.38 9.28 5.81
N MET A 78 -26.37 8.51 5.43
CA MET A 78 -26.29 7.83 4.13
C MET A 78 -26.48 6.32 4.28
N THR A 79 -27.13 5.69 3.29
CA THR A 79 -27.23 4.25 3.20
C THR A 79 -25.97 3.68 2.51
N VAL A 80 -25.41 2.63 3.10
CA VAL A 80 -24.26 1.90 2.60
C VAL A 80 -24.66 0.47 2.28
N ILE A 81 -24.23 -0.02 1.13
CA ILE A 81 -24.31 -1.45 0.78
C ILE A 81 -22.93 -2.06 1.02
N TYR A 82 -22.87 -3.12 1.82
CA TYR A 82 -21.66 -3.86 2.08
C TYR A 82 -21.83 -5.31 1.64
N GLN A 83 -21.02 -5.76 0.70
CA GLN A 83 -21.01 -7.13 0.22
C GLN A 83 -19.67 -7.78 0.53
N THR A 84 -19.75 -8.95 1.13
CA THR A 84 -18.58 -9.75 1.46
C THR A 84 -18.88 -11.23 1.30
N THR A 85 -17.86 -11.99 0.94
CA THR A 85 -17.90 -13.46 0.83
C THR A 85 -16.90 -14.13 1.79
N GLU A 86 -16.07 -13.33 2.49
CA GLU A 86 -15.07 -13.85 3.43
C GLU A 86 -15.57 -13.83 4.88
N ASP A 87 -16.30 -12.78 5.26
CA ASP A 87 -16.80 -12.59 6.63
C ASP A 87 -18.32 -12.74 6.66
N ASP A 88 -18.87 -13.49 7.63
CA ASP A 88 -20.30 -13.61 7.82
C ASP A 88 -20.91 -12.31 8.36
N ALA A 89 -22.13 -11.99 7.89
CA ALA A 89 -22.79 -10.75 8.24
C ALA A 89 -23.18 -10.69 9.72
N ASP A 90 -23.65 -11.81 10.29
CA ASP A 90 -24.24 -11.90 11.63
C ASP A 90 -23.20 -11.95 12.76
N ASP A 91 -22.08 -12.63 12.55
CA ASP A 91 -21.06 -12.82 13.59
C ASP A 91 -19.86 -11.88 13.46
N THR A 92 -19.64 -11.30 12.29
CA THR A 92 -18.43 -10.50 12.02
C THR A 92 -18.74 -9.09 11.53
N VAL A 93 -19.46 -8.90 10.42
CA VAL A 93 -19.62 -7.59 9.78
C VAL A 93 -20.53 -6.66 10.60
N VAL A 94 -21.74 -7.12 10.95
CA VAL A 94 -22.70 -6.34 11.73
C VAL A 94 -22.18 -6.02 13.13
N PRO A 95 -21.57 -6.96 13.88
CA PRO A 95 -20.92 -6.65 15.15
C PRO A 95 -19.83 -5.60 15.06
N ARG A 96 -18.95 -5.66 14.04
CA ARG A 96 -17.90 -4.66 13.82
C ARG A 96 -18.48 -3.29 13.48
N PHE A 97 -19.48 -3.23 12.61
CA PHE A 97 -20.16 -2.00 12.23
C PHE A 97 -20.86 -1.35 13.42
N ASN A 98 -21.59 -2.11 14.24
CA ASN A 98 -22.24 -1.64 15.45
C ASN A 98 -21.20 -1.16 16.49
N SER A 99 -20.09 -1.88 16.65
CA SER A 99 -19.01 -1.47 17.55
C SER A 99 -18.35 -0.16 17.13
N ALA A 100 -18.33 0.13 15.82
CA ALA A 100 -17.88 1.40 15.26
C ALA A 100 -18.94 2.52 15.39
N GLY A 101 -20.12 2.25 15.97
CA GLY A 101 -21.18 3.22 16.20
C GLY A 101 -22.12 3.41 15.02
N GLY A 102 -22.16 2.48 14.07
CA GLY A 102 -23.01 2.54 12.89
C GLY A 102 -24.51 2.40 13.18
N ASP A 103 -25.32 2.86 12.23
CA ASP A 103 -26.78 2.71 12.23
C ASP A 103 -27.18 1.50 11.37
N GLY A 104 -27.62 0.43 12.01
CA GLY A 104 -27.96 -0.83 11.35
C GLY A 104 -29.06 -0.73 10.29
N ASP A 105 -29.97 0.25 10.38
CA ASP A 105 -31.00 0.48 9.37
C ASP A 105 -30.43 1.04 8.05
N ARG A 106 -29.17 1.46 8.06
CA ARG A 106 -28.49 2.05 6.91
C ARG A 106 -27.37 1.20 6.36
N LEU A 107 -27.14 0.00 6.90
CA LEU A 107 -26.23 -1.00 6.33
C LEU A 107 -27.05 -2.10 5.64
N ILE A 108 -26.89 -2.22 4.34
CA ILE A 108 -27.68 -3.11 3.50
C ILE A 108 -26.80 -4.21 2.91
N PHE A 109 -27.35 -5.42 2.82
CA PHE A 109 -26.74 -6.58 2.14
C PHE A 109 -27.63 -7.06 1.02
N ILE A 110 -27.06 -7.43 -0.13
CA ILE A 110 -27.74 -8.11 -1.20
C ILE A 110 -27.62 -9.61 -0.91
N LYS A 111 -28.76 -10.31 -0.86
CA LYS A 111 -28.77 -11.77 -0.62
C LYS A 111 -28.27 -12.55 -1.83
N GLU A 112 -27.43 -13.55 -1.59
CA GLU A 112 -26.79 -14.39 -2.60
C GLU A 112 -27.22 -15.86 -2.50
N ASP A 113 -28.36 -16.14 -1.86
CA ASP A 113 -28.79 -17.51 -1.54
C ASP A 113 -28.96 -18.40 -2.79
N GLU A 114 -29.36 -17.83 -3.92
CA GLU A 114 -29.63 -18.59 -5.17
C GLU A 114 -28.51 -18.45 -6.20
N LYS A 115 -27.83 -17.32 -6.22
CA LYS A 115 -26.78 -17.00 -7.20
C LYS A 115 -25.80 -16.02 -6.63
N SER A 116 -24.50 -16.35 -6.72
CA SER A 116 -23.41 -15.45 -6.38
C SER A 116 -23.49 -14.15 -7.17
N LEU A 117 -23.10 -13.05 -6.53
CA LEU A 117 -23.07 -11.73 -7.13
C LEU A 117 -21.79 -11.56 -7.97
N THR A 118 -21.90 -10.95 -9.14
CA THR A 118 -20.75 -10.55 -9.95
C THR A 118 -20.79 -9.06 -10.23
N PHE A 119 -19.67 -8.47 -10.69
CA PHE A 119 -19.63 -7.06 -11.07
C PHE A 119 -20.64 -6.67 -12.16
N GLY A 120 -21.02 -7.62 -13.02
CA GLY A 120 -22.01 -7.44 -14.08
C GLY A 120 -23.45 -7.69 -13.67
N ASP A 121 -23.74 -7.97 -12.41
CA ASP A 121 -25.08 -8.32 -11.95
C ASP A 121 -25.96 -7.10 -11.74
N ASP A 122 -27.14 -7.10 -12.39
CA ASP A 122 -28.10 -5.99 -12.32
C ASP A 122 -28.68 -5.77 -10.91
N ARG A 123 -28.66 -6.80 -10.03
CA ARG A 123 -29.09 -6.66 -8.63
C ARG A 123 -28.30 -5.58 -7.89
N ILE A 124 -27.05 -5.30 -8.31
CA ILE A 124 -26.26 -4.20 -7.75
C ILE A 124 -26.93 -2.86 -8.07
N ARG A 125 -27.31 -2.62 -9.32
CA ARG A 125 -28.01 -1.40 -9.74
C ARG A 125 -29.34 -1.27 -9.01
N GLU A 126 -30.13 -2.32 -9.01
CA GLU A 126 -31.45 -2.34 -8.35
C GLU A 126 -31.34 -2.01 -6.86
N ALA A 127 -30.37 -2.58 -6.15
CA ALA A 127 -30.16 -2.30 -4.74
C ALA A 127 -29.74 -0.85 -4.49
N VAL A 128 -28.77 -0.33 -5.28
CA VAL A 128 -28.29 1.04 -5.16
C VAL A 128 -29.42 2.04 -5.39
N GLU A 129 -30.24 1.84 -6.42
CA GLU A 129 -31.37 2.73 -6.75
C GLU A 129 -32.48 2.62 -5.70
N LYS A 130 -32.90 1.39 -5.33
CA LYS A 130 -33.97 1.14 -4.36
C LYS A 130 -33.70 1.78 -2.99
N TYR A 131 -32.47 1.68 -2.50
CA TYR A 131 -32.10 2.18 -1.18
C TYR A 131 -31.39 3.55 -1.24
N ASN A 132 -31.26 4.17 -2.43
CA ASN A 132 -30.55 5.41 -2.66
C ASN A 132 -29.14 5.37 -2.01
N ALA A 133 -28.47 4.22 -2.13
CA ALA A 133 -27.18 4.01 -1.49
C ALA A 133 -26.13 4.98 -2.04
N LYS A 134 -25.33 5.53 -1.13
CA LYS A 134 -24.28 6.51 -1.47
C LYS A 134 -22.89 5.86 -1.54
N LEU A 135 -22.74 4.72 -0.89
CA LEU A 135 -21.54 3.92 -0.91
C LEU A 135 -21.89 2.43 -1.12
N LEU A 136 -21.21 1.79 -2.05
CA LEU A 136 -21.18 0.34 -2.21
C LEU A 136 -19.76 -0.15 -1.94
N ILE A 137 -19.62 -1.14 -1.06
CA ILE A 137 -18.34 -1.80 -0.75
C ILE A 137 -18.42 -3.25 -1.20
N LEU A 138 -17.43 -3.72 -1.96
CA LEU A 138 -17.29 -5.10 -2.43
C LEU A 138 -15.98 -5.67 -1.86
N ASP A 139 -16.06 -6.72 -1.04
CA ASP A 139 -14.95 -7.29 -0.24
C ASP A 139 -14.96 -8.83 -0.30
N PRO A 140 -13.96 -9.47 -0.89
CA PRO A 140 -12.90 -8.93 -1.72
C PRO A 140 -13.24 -8.91 -3.23
N MET A 141 -12.46 -8.18 -4.02
CA MET A 141 -12.59 -8.09 -5.47
C MET A 141 -12.65 -9.45 -6.18
N SER A 142 -11.85 -10.40 -5.73
CA SER A 142 -11.73 -11.74 -6.34
C SER A 142 -13.05 -12.51 -6.38
N SER A 143 -13.94 -12.26 -5.45
CA SER A 143 -15.20 -13.00 -5.31
C SER A 143 -16.31 -12.52 -6.25
N TYR A 144 -16.17 -11.33 -6.81
CA TYR A 144 -17.17 -10.72 -7.69
C TYR A 144 -16.78 -10.73 -9.17
N ILE A 145 -15.67 -11.38 -9.50
CA ILE A 145 -15.27 -11.68 -10.87
C ILE A 145 -15.96 -13.00 -11.22
N GLY A 146 -16.77 -13.01 -12.28
CA GLY A 146 -17.57 -14.19 -12.66
C GLY A 146 -16.69 -15.42 -12.93
N ASP A 147 -17.22 -16.60 -12.62
CA ASP A 147 -16.52 -17.90 -12.77
C ASP A 147 -16.04 -18.17 -14.21
N THR A 148 -16.69 -17.57 -15.20
CA THR A 148 -16.28 -17.64 -16.62
C THR A 148 -15.17 -16.68 -16.98
N CYS A 149 -14.88 -15.70 -16.11
CA CYS A 149 -13.84 -14.70 -16.29
C CYS A 149 -12.54 -15.19 -15.67
N SER A 150 -11.53 -15.44 -16.46
CA SER A 150 -10.16 -15.57 -15.94
C SER A 150 -9.65 -14.20 -15.51
N MET A 151 -9.18 -14.07 -14.26
CA MET A 151 -8.52 -12.84 -13.76
C MET A 151 -7.35 -12.39 -14.66
N ASN A 152 -6.84 -13.30 -15.47
CA ASN A 152 -5.78 -13.05 -16.46
C ASN A 152 -6.33 -12.69 -17.85
N ASN A 153 -7.65 -12.79 -18.08
CA ASN A 153 -8.28 -12.36 -19.32
C ASN A 153 -8.77 -10.92 -19.18
N ALA A 154 -7.90 -9.98 -19.58
CA ALA A 154 -8.14 -8.55 -19.47
C ALA A 154 -9.47 -8.08 -20.09
N ASN A 155 -9.89 -8.66 -21.21
CA ASN A 155 -11.08 -8.23 -21.94
C ASN A 155 -12.40 -8.59 -21.21
N GLU A 156 -12.49 -9.78 -20.65
CA GLU A 156 -13.69 -10.24 -19.94
C GLU A 156 -13.85 -9.48 -18.62
N THR A 157 -12.80 -9.43 -17.82
CA THR A 157 -12.77 -8.65 -16.57
C THR A 157 -13.11 -7.17 -16.82
N ARG A 158 -12.65 -6.61 -17.93
CA ARG A 158 -12.94 -5.23 -18.31
C ARG A 158 -14.42 -5.00 -18.62
N ALA A 159 -15.10 -5.95 -19.26
CA ALA A 159 -16.51 -5.82 -19.59
C ALA A 159 -17.39 -5.76 -18.33
N GLU A 160 -17.18 -6.67 -17.37
CA GLU A 160 -17.88 -6.66 -16.07
C GLU A 160 -17.57 -5.39 -15.27
N PHE A 161 -16.31 -4.97 -15.26
CA PHE A 161 -15.90 -3.74 -14.57
C PHE A 161 -16.54 -2.48 -15.19
N ASN A 162 -16.73 -2.47 -16.52
CA ASN A 162 -17.43 -1.36 -17.20
C ASN A 162 -18.89 -1.29 -16.79
N HIS A 163 -19.58 -2.44 -16.53
CA HIS A 163 -20.94 -2.42 -15.98
C HIS A 163 -20.97 -1.71 -14.62
N LEU A 164 -20.06 -2.07 -13.71
CA LEU A 164 -19.97 -1.43 -12.39
C LEU A 164 -19.65 0.07 -12.48
N ILE A 165 -18.77 0.48 -13.42
CA ILE A 165 -18.50 1.89 -13.71
C ILE A 165 -19.78 2.61 -14.19
N ALA A 166 -20.59 1.96 -15.01
CA ALA A 166 -21.86 2.53 -15.47
C ALA A 166 -22.84 2.69 -14.30
N VAL A 167 -22.97 1.69 -13.42
CA VAL A 167 -23.78 1.79 -12.20
C VAL A 167 -23.34 2.98 -11.37
N ALA A 168 -22.04 3.12 -11.08
CA ALA A 168 -21.51 4.27 -10.32
C ALA A 168 -21.87 5.61 -10.98
N LYS A 169 -21.61 5.72 -12.28
CA LYS A 169 -21.86 6.95 -13.05
C LYS A 169 -23.33 7.36 -13.08
N ASP A 170 -24.22 6.40 -13.31
CA ASP A 170 -25.64 6.66 -13.57
C ASP A 170 -26.37 6.97 -12.24
N THR A 171 -26.02 6.26 -11.15
CA THR A 171 -26.64 6.43 -9.84
C THR A 171 -25.99 7.50 -8.98
N GLY A 172 -24.75 7.89 -9.29
CA GLY A 172 -23.92 8.76 -8.47
C GLY A 172 -23.35 8.08 -7.23
N CYS A 173 -23.56 6.76 -7.04
CA CYS A 173 -23.02 6.02 -5.91
C CYS A 173 -21.48 5.93 -5.99
N ALA A 174 -20.80 6.15 -4.88
CA ALA A 174 -19.38 5.83 -4.75
C ALA A 174 -19.22 4.30 -4.60
N ILE A 175 -18.31 3.70 -5.34
CA ILE A 175 -18.06 2.26 -5.25
C ILE A 175 -16.62 2.04 -4.81
N VAL A 176 -16.44 1.30 -3.72
CA VAL A 176 -15.11 0.89 -3.22
C VAL A 176 -14.98 -0.62 -3.35
N ILE A 177 -13.94 -1.06 -4.02
CA ILE A 177 -13.61 -2.48 -4.18
C ILE A 177 -12.34 -2.77 -3.38
N ILE A 178 -12.44 -3.71 -2.45
CA ILE A 178 -11.31 -4.14 -1.64
C ILE A 178 -10.55 -5.23 -2.38
N ALA A 179 -9.25 -5.03 -2.56
CA ALA A 179 -8.38 -5.96 -3.25
C ALA A 179 -7.18 -6.37 -2.39
N HIS A 180 -6.73 -7.61 -2.56
CA HIS A 180 -5.48 -8.06 -1.97
C HIS A 180 -4.31 -7.70 -2.88
N MET A 181 -3.17 -7.40 -2.28
CA MET A 181 -1.93 -7.15 -3.01
C MET A 181 -1.20 -8.47 -3.30
N ASN A 182 -0.53 -8.53 -4.45
CA ASN A 182 0.40 -9.62 -4.75
C ASN A 182 1.70 -9.44 -3.95
N LYS A 183 2.43 -10.56 -3.76
CA LYS A 183 3.68 -10.59 -2.98
C LYS A 183 4.91 -10.04 -3.71
N ALA A 184 4.76 -9.51 -4.92
CA ALA A 184 5.86 -8.95 -5.72
C ALA A 184 6.35 -7.63 -5.10
N LYS A 185 7.38 -7.70 -4.27
CA LYS A 185 7.91 -6.55 -3.51
C LYS A 185 8.64 -5.51 -4.36
N ASP A 186 9.16 -5.93 -5.51
CA ASP A 186 9.93 -5.07 -6.42
C ASP A 186 9.06 -4.33 -7.45
N THR A 187 7.72 -4.44 -7.32
CA THR A 187 6.77 -3.79 -8.20
C THR A 187 6.19 -2.55 -7.51
N SER A 188 6.05 -1.45 -8.26
CA SER A 188 5.39 -0.23 -7.75
C SER A 188 4.02 -0.56 -7.13
N PRO A 189 3.63 0.09 -6.02
CA PRO A 189 2.34 -0.11 -5.36
C PRO A 189 1.15 -0.09 -6.31
N LEU A 190 1.21 0.72 -7.36
CA LEU A 190 0.18 0.82 -8.41
C LEU A 190 -0.13 -0.52 -9.09
N TYR A 191 0.88 -1.37 -9.28
CA TYR A 191 0.77 -2.65 -10.02
C TYR A 191 0.75 -3.87 -9.11
N ARG A 192 0.61 -3.69 -7.81
CA ARG A 192 0.56 -4.78 -6.82
C ARG A 192 -0.84 -5.33 -6.57
N THR A 193 -1.87 -4.75 -7.16
CA THR A 193 -3.23 -5.31 -7.07
C THR A 193 -3.26 -6.70 -7.70
N ASN A 194 -3.78 -7.69 -6.95
CA ASN A 194 -4.12 -8.99 -7.53
C ASN A 194 -5.26 -8.80 -8.52
N GLY A 195 -4.96 -8.93 -9.82
CA GLY A 195 -5.91 -8.72 -10.91
C GLY A 195 -5.25 -8.09 -12.12
N SER A 196 -6.04 -7.89 -13.16
CA SER A 196 -5.59 -7.28 -14.40
C SER A 196 -5.15 -5.83 -14.17
N ILE A 197 -4.05 -5.42 -14.81
CA ILE A 197 -3.58 -4.01 -14.89
C ILE A 197 -4.72 -3.11 -15.38
N ASP A 198 -5.66 -3.64 -16.18
CA ASP A 198 -6.81 -2.91 -16.69
C ASP A 198 -7.79 -2.47 -15.62
N ILE A 199 -7.94 -3.22 -14.52
CA ILE A 199 -8.77 -2.81 -13.37
C ILE A 199 -8.16 -1.58 -12.70
N ALA A 200 -6.85 -1.61 -12.44
CA ALA A 200 -6.13 -0.46 -11.91
C ALA A 200 -6.19 0.74 -12.87
N GLY A 201 -6.16 0.47 -14.19
CA GLY A 201 -6.34 1.47 -15.25
C GLY A 201 -7.72 2.12 -15.21
N ALA A 202 -8.77 1.34 -14.95
CA ALA A 202 -10.17 1.79 -14.95
C ALA A 202 -10.56 2.58 -13.71
N ALA A 203 -10.02 2.25 -12.54
CA ALA A 203 -10.27 2.97 -11.30
C ALA A 203 -9.77 4.43 -11.37
N ARG A 204 -10.53 5.35 -10.81
CA ARG A 204 -10.19 6.78 -10.80
C ARG A 204 -9.41 7.21 -9.58
N SER A 205 -9.52 6.46 -8.49
CA SER A 205 -8.71 6.56 -7.29
C SER A 205 -8.25 5.16 -6.88
N ILE A 206 -7.01 5.04 -6.42
CA ILE A 206 -6.48 3.81 -5.84
C ILE A 206 -5.87 4.19 -4.50
N LEU A 207 -6.38 3.58 -3.46
CA LEU A 207 -5.93 3.69 -2.09
C LEU A 207 -5.20 2.42 -1.68
N ALA A 208 -4.23 2.56 -0.80
CA ALA A 208 -3.55 1.40 -0.26
C ALA A 208 -3.38 1.52 1.26
N VAL A 209 -3.59 0.41 1.96
CA VAL A 209 -3.30 0.28 3.39
C VAL A 209 -2.01 -0.49 3.55
N THR A 210 -1.12 0.03 4.39
CA THR A 210 0.14 -0.64 4.74
C THR A 210 0.48 -0.42 6.20
N ARG A 211 1.28 -1.32 6.78
CA ARG A 211 1.73 -1.22 8.18
C ARG A 211 2.78 -0.14 8.33
N THR A 212 2.79 0.51 9.48
CA THR A 212 3.90 1.39 9.84
C THR A 212 5.12 0.59 10.28
N ALA A 213 6.29 1.25 10.33
CA ALA A 213 7.49 0.66 10.93
C ALA A 213 7.50 0.72 12.47
N ASN A 214 6.44 1.27 13.08
CA ASN A 214 6.34 1.45 14.52
C ASN A 214 6.18 0.10 15.23
N LYS A 215 7.26 -0.40 15.82
CA LYS A 215 7.25 -1.66 16.58
C LYS A 215 6.57 -1.53 17.95
N GLN A 216 6.42 -0.32 18.46
CA GLN A 216 5.78 -0.05 19.76
C GLN A 216 4.25 -0.11 19.62
N ASN A 217 3.72 0.27 18.45
CA ASN A 217 2.31 0.14 18.14
C ASN A 217 2.11 -0.62 16.81
N PRO A 218 2.04 -1.96 16.84
CA PRO A 218 1.87 -2.79 15.64
C PRO A 218 0.46 -2.68 15.03
N ALA A 219 -0.47 -1.98 15.69
CA ALA A 219 -1.82 -1.72 15.19
C ALA A 219 -1.88 -0.52 14.22
N GLU A 220 -0.85 0.32 14.18
CA GLU A 220 -0.80 1.48 13.29
C GLU A 220 -0.68 1.10 11.82
N ARG A 221 -1.36 1.88 10.99
CA ARG A 221 -1.41 1.74 9.54
C ARG A 221 -1.32 3.11 8.87
N TYR A 222 -0.80 3.10 7.65
CA TYR A 222 -0.97 4.20 6.71
C TYR A 222 -2.05 3.85 5.70
N LEU A 223 -2.99 4.76 5.45
CA LEU A 223 -3.78 4.81 4.24
C LEU A 223 -3.11 5.83 3.32
N VAL A 224 -2.69 5.40 2.14
CA VAL A 224 -2.04 6.26 1.16
C VAL A 224 -2.76 6.21 -0.18
N GLN A 225 -2.79 7.32 -0.89
CA GLN A 225 -3.32 7.36 -2.24
C GLN A 225 -2.21 7.01 -3.23
N VAL A 226 -2.42 5.96 -4.02
CA VAL A 226 -1.47 5.43 -5.01
C VAL A 226 -1.73 6.02 -6.40
N LYS A 227 -3.00 6.36 -6.66
CA LYS A 227 -3.45 6.97 -7.92
C LYS A 227 -4.61 7.92 -7.66
N SER A 228 -4.56 9.08 -8.27
CA SER A 228 -5.67 10.02 -8.37
C SER A 228 -5.71 10.60 -9.78
N ASN A 229 -6.89 10.53 -10.44
CA ASN A 229 -7.11 11.11 -11.77
C ASN A 229 -8.02 12.34 -11.73
N LEU A 230 -8.55 12.72 -10.59
CA LEU A 230 -9.65 13.69 -10.46
C LEU A 230 -9.29 14.86 -9.56
N ALA A 231 -8.26 14.73 -8.74
CA ALA A 231 -7.73 15.74 -7.83
C ALA A 231 -6.23 15.55 -7.63
N PRO A 232 -5.50 16.48 -7.06
CA PRO A 232 -4.16 16.24 -6.50
C PRO A 232 -4.19 15.07 -5.51
N MET A 233 -3.04 14.41 -5.32
CA MET A 233 -2.92 13.34 -4.33
C MET A 233 -3.17 13.89 -2.93
N GLY A 234 -3.95 13.15 -2.13
CA GLY A 234 -4.18 13.48 -0.73
C GLY A 234 -3.00 13.10 0.17
N SER A 235 -3.01 13.67 1.36
CA SER A 235 -2.07 13.31 2.44
C SER A 235 -2.20 11.82 2.79
N ALA A 236 -1.16 11.24 3.34
CA ALA A 236 -1.28 9.92 3.95
C ALA A 236 -2.02 10.03 5.28
N ILE A 237 -2.93 9.11 5.55
CA ILE A 237 -3.65 9.07 6.82
C ILE A 237 -3.05 8.00 7.71
N LEU A 238 -2.59 8.42 8.89
CA LEU A 238 -2.18 7.51 9.96
C LEU A 238 -3.42 7.11 10.75
N PHE A 239 -3.65 5.81 10.90
CA PHE A 239 -4.72 5.28 11.73
C PHE A 239 -4.30 4.03 12.49
N GLU A 240 -5.00 3.72 13.55
CA GLU A 240 -4.81 2.53 14.37
C GLU A 240 -6.01 1.59 14.24
N VAL A 241 -5.74 0.30 14.03
CA VAL A 241 -6.77 -0.74 14.05
C VAL A 241 -7.07 -1.10 15.49
N ALA A 242 -8.28 -0.75 15.96
CA ALA A 242 -8.76 -0.96 17.32
C ALA A 242 -9.87 -2.02 17.39
N ASP A 243 -10.28 -2.41 18.58
CA ASP A 243 -11.38 -3.37 18.77
C ASP A 243 -12.69 -2.85 18.22
N LYS A 244 -12.97 -1.56 18.44
CA LYS A 244 -14.21 -0.87 18.04
C LYS A 244 -14.13 -0.19 16.65
N GLY A 245 -13.29 -0.68 15.75
CA GLY A 245 -13.11 -0.10 14.42
C GLY A 245 -11.71 0.41 14.19
N VAL A 246 -11.56 1.66 13.72
CA VAL A 246 -10.28 2.33 13.57
C VAL A 246 -10.28 3.70 14.25
N ASN A 247 -9.14 4.08 14.81
CA ASN A 247 -8.89 5.42 15.32
C ASN A 247 -8.04 6.16 14.31
N PHE A 248 -8.55 7.26 13.75
CA PHE A 248 -7.78 8.13 12.89
C PHE A 248 -6.89 9.02 13.75
N LEU A 249 -5.60 9.09 13.45
CA LEU A 249 -4.60 9.71 14.31
C LEU A 249 -4.06 11.01 13.75
N ASP A 250 -3.63 11.01 12.47
CA ASP A 250 -2.97 12.18 11.87
C ASP A 250 -3.00 12.13 10.35
N GLU A 251 -2.79 13.28 9.70
CA GLU A 251 -2.50 13.43 8.29
C GLU A 251 -1.01 13.75 8.09
N LEU A 252 -0.37 13.07 7.16
CA LEU A 252 1.08 13.14 6.96
C LEU A 252 1.41 13.41 5.48
N GLU A 253 2.39 14.27 5.24
CA GLU A 253 3.00 14.45 3.93
C GLU A 253 3.94 13.27 3.63
N LEU A 254 3.35 12.14 3.22
CA LEU A 254 4.07 10.90 2.98
C LEU A 254 3.62 10.29 1.65
N SER A 255 4.57 9.99 0.77
CA SER A 255 4.26 9.33 -0.50
C SER A 255 3.91 7.85 -0.30
N ALA A 256 3.21 7.26 -1.28
CA ALA A 256 2.92 5.82 -1.25
C ALA A 256 4.22 5.00 -1.26
N GLU A 257 5.20 5.40 -2.06
CA GLU A 257 6.52 4.74 -2.14
C GLU A 257 7.23 4.74 -0.79
N ASP A 258 7.24 5.87 -0.09
CA ASP A 258 7.86 5.99 1.22
C ASP A 258 7.13 5.18 2.28
N ALA A 259 5.79 5.20 2.29
CA ALA A 259 4.98 4.40 3.21
C ALA A 259 5.25 2.89 3.05
N PHE A 260 5.32 2.39 1.80
CA PHE A 260 5.64 0.99 1.53
C PHE A 260 7.10 0.65 1.82
N SER A 261 8.02 1.57 1.58
CA SER A 261 9.44 1.39 1.92
C SER A 261 9.66 1.34 3.42
N ALA A 262 8.95 2.17 4.18
CA ALA A 262 8.99 2.16 5.63
C ALA A 262 8.39 0.88 6.24
N SER A 263 7.35 0.33 5.62
CA SER A 263 6.67 -0.90 6.06
C SER A 263 7.37 -2.17 5.60
N ALA A 264 8.22 -2.10 4.57
CA ALA A 264 8.95 -3.26 4.10
C ALA A 264 9.80 -3.80 5.27
N PRO A 265 9.71 -5.10 5.62
CA PRO A 265 10.68 -5.68 6.51
C PRO A 265 12.03 -5.41 5.86
N ARG A 266 12.89 -4.62 6.53
CA ARG A 266 14.27 -4.44 6.08
C ARG A 266 14.79 -5.84 5.83
N MET A 267 15.06 -6.16 4.56
CA MET A 267 15.60 -7.49 4.18
C MET A 267 16.97 -7.62 4.83
N GLY A 268 17.00 -8.48 5.84
CA GLY A 268 18.10 -8.64 6.77
C GLY A 268 17.83 -7.82 8.03
N ARG A 269 17.80 -8.55 9.18
CA ARG A 269 18.07 -7.98 10.50
C ARG A 269 19.15 -6.92 10.29
N PRO A 270 19.01 -5.68 10.83
CA PRO A 270 20.13 -4.76 10.78
C PRO A 270 21.32 -5.58 11.21
N ASN A 271 22.36 -5.62 10.37
CA ASN A 271 23.50 -6.46 10.71
C ASN A 271 24.30 -5.62 11.70
N ASP A 272 23.71 -5.39 12.90
CA ASP A 272 24.30 -4.64 14.00
C ASP A 272 25.72 -5.11 14.23
N ARG A 273 25.98 -6.40 13.98
CA ARG A 273 27.31 -6.99 13.99
C ARG A 273 28.17 -6.61 12.80
N GLU A 274 27.60 -6.41 11.61
CA GLU A 274 28.35 -5.98 10.43
C GLU A 274 28.64 -4.49 10.48
N GLU A 275 27.72 -3.69 11.00
CA GLU A 275 27.94 -2.25 11.26
C GLU A 275 28.96 -2.07 12.38
N ALA A 276 28.80 -2.74 13.50
CA ALA A 276 29.76 -2.73 14.59
C ALA A 276 31.16 -3.19 14.14
N ALA A 277 31.25 -4.24 13.31
CA ALA A 277 32.53 -4.67 12.73
C ALA A 277 33.11 -3.63 11.75
N THR A 278 32.26 -2.91 11.00
CA THR A 278 32.70 -1.86 10.07
C THR A 278 33.27 -0.67 10.84
N ASP A 279 32.61 -0.25 11.90
CA ASP A 279 33.06 0.85 12.75
C ASP A 279 34.32 0.48 13.54
N PHE A 280 34.39 -0.77 13.99
CA PHE A 280 35.59 -1.30 14.63
C PHE A 280 36.80 -1.31 13.68
N ILE A 281 36.62 -1.71 12.42
CA ILE A 281 37.67 -1.65 11.39
C ILE A 281 38.10 -0.21 11.14
N ARG A 282 37.17 0.73 11.02
CA ARG A 282 37.49 2.17 10.86
C ARG A 282 38.29 2.73 12.04
N SER A 283 37.87 2.35 13.26
CA SER A 283 38.60 2.72 14.47
C SER A 283 40.02 2.14 14.51
N LEU A 284 40.18 0.88 14.15
CA LEU A 284 41.49 0.22 14.08
C LEU A 284 42.45 0.92 13.09
N LEU A 285 41.91 1.44 11.98
CA LEU A 285 42.71 2.02 10.90
C LEU A 285 42.75 3.56 10.90
N SER A 286 42.12 4.20 11.89
CA SER A 286 42.10 5.66 12.01
C SER A 286 43.49 6.26 12.25
N GLY A 287 44.40 5.53 12.91
CA GLY A 287 45.78 5.93 13.18
C GLY A 287 46.81 5.55 12.10
N GLY A 288 46.37 4.93 10.99
CA GLY A 288 47.28 4.53 9.92
C GLY A 288 47.07 3.12 9.40
N ARG A 289 48.00 2.69 8.50
CA ARG A 289 48.02 1.34 8.00
C ARG A 289 48.40 0.34 9.10
N ARG A 290 47.75 -0.83 9.15
CA ARG A 290 48.07 -1.89 10.11
C ARG A 290 48.24 -3.24 9.42
N LEU A 291 49.05 -4.13 10.01
CA LEU A 291 49.21 -5.50 9.55
C LEU A 291 47.83 -6.22 9.45
N ALA A 292 47.57 -6.86 8.33
CA ALA A 292 46.29 -7.55 8.10
C ALA A 292 46.03 -8.65 9.14
N SER A 293 47.03 -9.41 9.53
CA SER A 293 46.95 -10.45 10.56
C SER A 293 46.56 -9.88 11.92
N ASN A 294 47.09 -8.72 12.30
CA ASN A 294 46.77 -8.07 13.57
C ASN A 294 45.34 -7.54 13.56
N CYS A 295 44.90 -6.98 12.45
CA CYS A 295 43.50 -6.56 12.29
C CYS A 295 42.53 -7.75 12.40
N GLU A 296 42.84 -8.86 11.74
CA GLU A 296 42.03 -10.08 11.82
C GLU A 296 41.98 -10.64 13.24
N ALA A 297 43.10 -10.72 13.93
CA ALA A 297 43.20 -11.21 15.32
C ALA A 297 42.37 -10.31 16.29
N LYS A 298 42.47 -8.96 16.16
CA LYS A 298 41.70 -8.04 17.00
C LYS A 298 40.19 -8.14 16.71
N LEU A 299 39.79 -8.37 15.45
CA LEU A 299 38.37 -8.58 15.08
C LEU A 299 37.83 -9.91 15.65
N GLU A 300 38.63 -10.98 15.59
CA GLU A 300 38.24 -12.28 16.16
C GLU A 300 38.17 -12.22 17.69
N ALA A 301 39.11 -11.55 18.35
CA ALA A 301 39.09 -11.30 19.78
C ALA A 301 37.87 -10.46 20.22
N ALA A 302 37.40 -9.53 19.39
CA ALA A 302 36.17 -8.78 19.60
C ALA A 302 34.89 -9.59 19.27
N GLY A 303 35.01 -10.86 18.93
CA GLY A 303 33.90 -11.81 18.69
C GLY A 303 33.27 -11.72 17.30
N PHE A 304 33.91 -11.07 16.34
CA PHE A 304 33.43 -11.03 14.95
C PHE A 304 33.86 -12.27 14.16
N LYS A 305 32.89 -12.92 13.49
CA LYS A 305 33.18 -14.07 12.63
C LYS A 305 33.86 -13.62 11.33
N LYS A 306 34.72 -14.47 10.76
CA LYS A 306 35.44 -14.21 9.50
C LYS A 306 34.55 -13.83 8.34
N SER A 307 33.36 -14.42 8.24
CA SER A 307 32.35 -14.08 7.22
C SER A 307 31.78 -12.67 7.39
N THR A 308 31.65 -12.20 8.64
CA THR A 308 31.16 -10.85 9.00
C THR A 308 32.20 -9.81 8.62
N TYR A 309 33.41 -9.92 9.15
CA TYR A 309 34.41 -8.88 8.91
C TYR A 309 34.94 -8.83 7.48
N LYS A 310 34.86 -9.91 6.70
CA LYS A 310 35.14 -9.84 5.25
C LYS A 310 34.18 -8.90 4.51
N LYS A 311 32.88 -8.92 4.86
CA LYS A 311 31.87 -8.00 4.30
C LYS A 311 32.11 -6.58 4.81
N SER A 312 32.32 -6.46 6.12
CA SER A 312 32.59 -5.17 6.78
C SER A 312 33.85 -4.48 6.25
N LYS A 313 34.89 -5.24 5.94
CA LYS A 313 36.10 -4.74 5.27
C LYS A 313 35.79 -4.03 3.95
N LYS A 314 34.95 -4.66 3.09
CA LYS A 314 34.52 -4.05 1.84
C LYS A 314 33.67 -2.79 2.09
N LYS A 315 32.75 -2.84 3.08
CA LYS A 315 31.89 -1.71 3.45
C LYS A 315 32.68 -0.55 4.06
N ALA A 316 33.73 -0.83 4.81
CA ALA A 316 34.62 0.18 5.36
C ALA A 316 35.54 0.86 4.31
N GLY A 317 35.60 0.33 3.10
CA GLY A 317 36.47 0.86 2.03
C GLY A 317 37.93 0.51 2.20
N VAL A 318 38.26 -0.53 3.00
CA VAL A 318 39.67 -0.92 3.27
C VAL A 318 40.35 -1.43 2.02
N ARG A 319 41.54 -0.90 1.75
CA ARG A 319 42.49 -1.42 0.76
C ARG A 319 43.49 -2.34 1.42
N SER A 320 43.88 -3.41 0.73
CA SER A 320 44.99 -4.27 1.13
C SER A 320 46.20 -3.92 0.30
N VAL A 321 47.25 -3.52 0.95
CA VAL A 321 48.56 -3.14 0.34
C VAL A 321 49.60 -4.15 0.76
N LYS A 322 50.40 -4.66 -0.20
CA LYS A 322 51.50 -5.57 0.07
C LYS A 322 52.80 -4.79 0.19
N ASP A 323 53.48 -4.98 1.29
CA ASP A 323 54.81 -4.40 1.54
C ASP A 323 55.76 -5.50 1.95
N GLY A 324 56.76 -5.78 1.11
CA GLY A 324 57.62 -6.94 1.22
C GLY A 324 56.83 -8.26 1.19
N PHE A 325 56.94 -9.03 2.26
CA PHE A 325 56.23 -10.33 2.42
C PHE A 325 54.95 -10.19 3.24
N LEU A 326 54.60 -8.99 3.70
CA LEU A 326 53.48 -8.73 4.61
C LEU A 326 52.36 -7.98 3.91
N TRP A 327 51.12 -8.21 4.39
CA TRP A 327 49.93 -7.51 3.91
C TRP A 327 49.43 -6.55 4.98
N TYR A 328 49.08 -5.33 4.56
CA TYR A 328 48.56 -4.28 5.40
C TYR A 328 47.17 -3.86 4.95
N TRP A 329 46.35 -3.44 5.88
CA TRP A 329 45.08 -2.78 5.63
C TRP A 329 45.21 -1.29 5.83
N THR A 330 44.59 -0.51 4.94
CA THR A 330 44.57 0.97 5.01
C THR A 330 43.24 1.53 4.53
N LEU A 331 42.86 2.72 4.98
CA LEU A 331 41.75 3.49 4.47
C LEU A 331 42.23 4.53 3.44
N PRO A 332 41.49 4.82 2.35
CA PRO A 332 41.90 5.76 1.30
C PRO A 332 42.23 7.18 1.79
N GLU A 333 41.55 7.61 2.85
CA GLU A 333 41.79 8.94 3.47
C GLU A 333 43.10 9.02 4.20
N VAL A 334 43.59 7.92 4.76
CA VAL A 334 44.84 7.85 5.52
C VAL A 334 46.05 7.70 4.58
N GLU A 335 45.86 7.06 3.42
CA GLU A 335 46.91 6.92 2.40
C GLU A 335 47.40 8.30 1.89
N LYS A 336 46.47 9.26 1.70
CA LYS A 336 46.80 10.63 1.29
C LYS A 336 47.62 11.42 2.34
N THR A 337 47.51 11.06 3.61
CA THR A 337 48.22 11.70 4.71
C THR A 337 49.67 11.17 4.80
N ILE A 338 49.87 9.89 4.46
CA ILE A 338 51.22 9.26 4.45
C ILE A 338 52.06 9.78 3.27
N GLU A 339 51.47 9.99 2.09
CA GLU A 339 52.17 10.61 0.95
C GLU A 339 52.63 12.07 1.24
N ASN A 340 52.03 12.72 2.25
CA ASN A 340 52.40 14.08 2.70
C ASN A 340 53.37 14.10 3.90
N GLY A 341 54.01 13.00 4.26
CA GLY A 341 55.25 12.98 5.08
C GLY A 341 55.07 12.89 6.60
N GLN A 342 54.03 12.29 7.13
CA GLN A 342 53.94 11.93 8.56
C GLN A 342 53.67 10.44 8.74
N GLU A 343 54.71 9.66 9.04
CA GLU A 343 54.58 8.30 9.56
C GLU A 343 54.22 8.31 11.04
N VAL A 344 53.08 7.74 11.41
CA VAL A 344 52.74 7.40 12.80
C VAL A 344 52.89 5.89 12.92
N THR A 345 53.95 5.44 13.55
CA THR A 345 54.17 4.03 13.93
C THR A 345 53.75 3.85 15.40
N ASP A 346 52.74 3.03 15.66
CA ASP A 346 52.42 2.53 17.00
C ASP A 346 53.38 1.40 17.37
N GLU A 347 53.87 1.38 18.63
CA GLU A 347 54.81 0.41 19.19
C GLU A 347 54.30 -1.07 19.19
N ASP A 348 53.04 -1.29 18.86
CA ASP A 348 52.38 -2.61 18.84
C ASP A 348 52.61 -3.42 17.53
N ASP A 349 53.36 -2.92 16.55
CA ASP A 349 53.53 -3.55 15.24
C ASP A 349 54.86 -4.31 15.04
N LEU A 350 55.52 -4.67 16.12
CA LEU A 350 56.72 -5.54 16.05
C LEU A 350 56.26 -7.02 15.92
N PRO A 351 56.81 -7.78 14.96
CA PRO A 351 56.52 -9.21 14.82
C PRO A 351 57.17 -10.00 15.97
N ILE A 352 56.40 -10.87 16.59
CA ILE A 352 56.89 -11.92 17.52
C ILE A 352 57.38 -13.08 16.69
#